data_b3dfb4eebf5203f0c8f13e45dcf0f029
#
_entry.id   b3dfb4eebf5203f0c8f13e45dcf0f029
#
_cell.length_a   1.000
_cell.length_b   1.000
_cell.length_c   1.000
_cell.angle_alpha   90.00
_cell.angle_beta   90.00
_cell.angle_gamma   90.00
#
_symmetry.space_group_name_H-M   'P 1'
#
loop_
_entity.id
_entity.type
_entity.pdbx_description
1 polymer ?
#
loop_
_entity_poly.entity_id
_entity_poly.type
_entity_poly.pdbx_seq_one_letter_code
_entity_poly.pdbx_strand_id
1 'polypeptide(L)'
;LLGRMRGGSLRSTLDYDLQRRVNELALRHNRRNRGNKINNLAVVVMDVKSGEVLAYVGNVYDPADRSEGTSVDVVRAPRSSGSVLKPLLYAAMLDNGTALPTMLFPDVPTYYKDFTPQNFNHDFSGAVPANRVIERSLNVPSVKMLDKYGRENFLALVRNLGFGTIDRSA
;
A
#
# COMPACT_ATOMS: atom_id res chain seq x y z
N LEU A 1 -1.39 -12.36 18.03
CA LEU A 1 -0.71 -12.20 19.33
C LEU A 1 -1.59 -12.65 20.48
N LEU A 2 -2.86 -12.26 20.53
CA LEU A 2 -3.80 -12.59 21.62
C LEU A 2 -4.08 -14.11 21.76
N GLY A 3 -4.00 -14.88 20.67
CA GLY A 3 -4.25 -16.34 20.70
C GLY A 3 -3.20 -17.18 21.44
N ARG A 4 -2.09 -16.60 21.89
CA ARG A 4 -1.03 -17.29 22.66
C ARG A 4 -0.99 -16.94 24.14
N MET A 5 -1.83 -16.04 24.63
CA MET A 5 -1.85 -15.62 26.03
C MET A 5 -2.85 -16.45 26.85
N ARG A 6 -2.34 -17.34 27.68
CA ARG A 6 -3.10 -18.06 28.70
C ARG A 6 -3.08 -17.26 30.00
N GLY A 7 -3.94 -16.22 30.11
CA GLY A 7 -4.05 -15.38 31.30
C GLY A 7 -2.91 -14.36 31.42
N GLY A 8 -3.14 -13.26 32.15
CA GLY A 8 -2.19 -12.20 32.39
C GLY A 8 -2.64 -10.83 31.87
N SER A 9 -1.90 -9.79 32.20
CA SER A 9 -2.09 -8.42 31.70
C SER A 9 -1.16 -8.15 30.50
N LEU A 10 -1.69 -7.51 29.46
CA LEU A 10 -0.92 -7.06 28.32
C LEU A 10 -0.85 -5.53 28.32
N ARG A 11 0.36 -4.98 28.31
CA ARG A 11 0.58 -3.56 28.05
C ARG A 11 0.72 -3.34 26.53
N SER A 12 -0.04 -2.42 25.97
CA SER A 12 0.01 -2.05 24.56
C SER A 12 0.29 -0.56 24.41
N THR A 13 0.59 -0.13 23.19
CA THR A 13 0.74 1.27 22.81
C THR A 13 -0.58 1.94 22.44
N LEU A 14 -1.69 1.18 22.43
CA LEU A 14 -3.00 1.70 22.05
C LEU A 14 -3.49 2.73 23.07
N ASP A 15 -3.87 3.91 22.57
CA ASP A 15 -4.59 4.93 23.33
C ASP A 15 -6.08 4.60 23.34
N TYR A 16 -6.66 4.43 24.53
CA TYR A 16 -8.04 3.99 24.67
C TYR A 16 -9.05 5.00 24.08
N ASP A 17 -8.87 6.29 24.35
CA ASP A 17 -9.80 7.31 23.88
C ASP A 17 -9.71 7.50 22.38
N LEU A 18 -8.49 7.47 21.84
CA LEU A 18 -8.28 7.52 20.40
C LEU A 18 -8.87 6.28 19.73
N GLN A 19 -8.63 5.09 20.26
CA GLN A 19 -9.21 3.84 19.73
C GLN A 19 -10.72 3.89 19.66
N ARG A 20 -11.37 4.37 20.72
CA ARG A 20 -12.83 4.50 20.77
C ARG A 20 -13.34 5.46 19.68
N ARG A 21 -12.72 6.64 19.55
CA ARG A 21 -13.08 7.64 18.53
C ARG A 21 -12.89 7.11 17.12
N VAL A 22 -11.78 6.40 16.89
CA VAL A 22 -11.48 5.80 15.57
C VAL A 22 -12.49 4.70 15.23
N ASN A 23 -12.89 3.87 16.18
CA ASN A 23 -13.95 2.87 15.98
C ASN A 23 -15.28 3.53 15.57
N GLU A 24 -15.72 4.58 16.28
CA GLU A 24 -16.95 5.31 15.97
C GLU A 24 -16.91 5.96 14.58
N LEU A 25 -15.77 6.57 14.23
CA LEU A 25 -15.54 7.16 12.91
C LEU A 25 -15.58 6.10 11.81
N ALA A 26 -14.85 5.00 12.00
CA ALA A 26 -14.80 3.89 11.05
C ALA A 26 -16.19 3.30 10.79
N LEU A 27 -16.97 3.04 11.86
CA LEU A 27 -18.33 2.54 11.71
C LEU A 27 -19.24 3.50 10.93
N ARG A 28 -19.15 4.80 11.22
CA ARG A 28 -19.94 5.83 10.55
C ARG A 28 -19.60 5.92 9.05
N HIS A 29 -18.31 5.88 8.71
CA HIS A 29 -17.87 5.89 7.31
C HIS A 29 -18.20 4.60 6.58
N ASN A 30 -18.09 3.44 7.24
CA ASN A 30 -18.48 2.17 6.66
C ASN A 30 -19.97 2.18 6.28
N ARG A 31 -20.88 2.59 7.20
CA ARG A 31 -22.32 2.69 6.93
C ARG A 31 -22.64 3.61 5.74
N ARG A 32 -21.94 4.75 5.63
CA ARG A 32 -22.11 5.67 4.48
C ARG A 32 -21.71 5.04 3.14
N ASN A 33 -20.67 4.21 3.14
CA ASN A 33 -20.10 3.66 1.92
C ASN A 33 -20.72 2.33 1.49
N ARG A 34 -21.61 1.74 2.28
CA ARG A 34 -22.29 0.48 1.95
C ARG A 34 -23.12 0.57 0.68
N GLY A 35 -23.78 1.70 0.43
CA GLY A 35 -24.50 1.95 -0.83
C GLY A 35 -23.63 1.80 -2.08
N ASN A 36 -22.31 1.99 -1.93
CA ASN A 36 -21.31 1.80 -2.98
C ASN A 36 -20.69 0.38 -2.96
N LYS A 37 -21.30 -0.57 -2.23
CA LYS A 37 -20.79 -1.95 -2.06
C LYS A 37 -19.40 -2.03 -1.40
N ILE A 38 -19.03 -1.03 -0.59
CA ILE A 38 -17.80 -1.03 0.21
C ILE A 38 -18.15 -1.56 1.60
N ASN A 39 -17.90 -2.82 1.83
CA ASN A 39 -18.32 -3.52 3.06
C ASN A 39 -17.24 -3.55 4.15
N ASN A 40 -15.98 -3.44 3.78
CA ASN A 40 -14.85 -3.53 4.69
C ASN A 40 -14.12 -2.20 4.79
N LEU A 41 -13.68 -1.85 6.00
CA LEU A 41 -12.90 -0.64 6.26
C LEU A 41 -11.94 -0.91 7.41
N ALA A 42 -10.68 -0.56 7.23
CA ALA A 42 -9.66 -0.64 8.27
C ALA A 42 -9.01 0.71 8.50
N VAL A 43 -8.53 0.92 9.73
CA VAL A 43 -7.79 2.14 10.10
C VAL A 43 -6.62 1.76 11.01
N VAL A 44 -5.45 2.31 10.70
CA VAL A 44 -4.28 2.27 11.58
C VAL A 44 -3.83 3.69 11.84
N VAL A 45 -3.68 4.06 13.11
CA VAL A 45 -3.11 5.35 13.51
C VAL A 45 -1.78 5.09 14.18
N MET A 46 -0.72 5.74 13.67
CA MET A 46 0.63 5.58 14.16
C MET A 46 1.22 6.92 14.55
N ASP A 47 2.02 6.95 15.61
CA ASP A 47 2.90 8.07 15.89
C ASP A 47 4.10 8.07 14.92
N VAL A 48 4.34 9.21 14.27
CA VAL A 48 5.37 9.32 13.23
C VAL A 48 6.79 9.24 13.82
N LYS A 49 6.98 9.67 15.05
CA LYS A 49 8.31 9.73 15.68
C LYS A 49 8.71 8.40 16.30
N SER A 50 7.78 7.79 17.06
CA SER A 50 8.05 6.53 17.75
C SER A 50 7.76 5.28 16.90
N GLY A 51 6.91 5.41 15.85
CA GLY A 51 6.39 4.28 15.07
C GLY A 51 5.34 3.45 15.82
N GLU A 52 4.92 3.90 17.02
CA GLU A 52 3.94 3.18 17.83
C GLU A 52 2.55 3.24 17.22
N VAL A 53 1.84 2.12 17.24
CA VAL A 53 0.42 2.05 16.83
C VAL A 53 -0.45 2.53 17.98
N LEU A 54 -1.12 3.65 17.80
CA LEU A 54 -1.98 4.29 18.80
C LEU A 54 -3.45 3.87 18.67
N ALA A 55 -3.91 3.52 17.46
CA ALA A 55 -5.23 2.93 17.24
C ALA A 55 -5.19 1.93 16.08
N TYR A 56 -5.97 0.86 16.20
CA TYR A 56 -6.00 -0.23 15.22
C TYR A 56 -7.42 -0.76 15.04
N VAL A 57 -7.99 -0.55 13.86
CA VAL A 57 -9.28 -1.13 13.45
C VAL A 57 -9.00 -2.08 12.30
N GLY A 58 -8.93 -3.36 12.57
CA GLY A 58 -8.67 -4.40 11.57
C GLY A 58 -9.80 -4.55 10.56
N ASN A 59 -11.02 -4.34 11.00
CA ASN A 59 -12.22 -4.21 10.18
C ASN A 59 -13.34 -3.58 11.02
N VAL A 60 -14.40 -3.11 10.37
CA VAL A 60 -15.57 -2.58 11.06
C VAL A 60 -16.56 -3.71 11.27
N TYR A 61 -16.84 -3.99 12.55
CA TYR A 61 -17.91 -4.89 12.95
C TYR A 61 -19.18 -4.07 13.21
N ASP A 62 -20.24 -4.34 12.45
CA ASP A 62 -21.57 -3.82 12.68
C ASP A 62 -22.49 -5.00 13.07
N PRO A 63 -22.98 -5.07 14.34
CA PRO A 63 -23.88 -6.15 14.78
C PRO A 63 -25.16 -6.29 13.94
N ALA A 64 -25.59 -5.20 13.29
CA ALA A 64 -26.75 -5.18 12.40
C ALA A 64 -26.46 -5.75 11.00
N ASP A 65 -25.18 -5.96 10.68
CA ASP A 65 -24.75 -6.47 9.38
C ASP A 65 -24.00 -7.79 9.54
N ARG A 66 -24.60 -8.84 9.04
CA ARG A 66 -24.01 -10.19 8.99
C ARG A 66 -23.36 -10.48 7.63
N SER A 67 -22.97 -9.45 6.88
CA SER A 67 -22.27 -9.65 5.60
C SER A 67 -20.96 -10.41 5.83
N GLU A 68 -20.61 -11.25 4.86
CA GLU A 68 -19.37 -12.05 4.92
C GLU A 68 -18.14 -11.16 4.99
N GLY A 69 -17.14 -11.59 5.74
CA GLY A 69 -15.84 -10.94 5.81
C GLY A 69 -15.67 -9.86 6.88
N THR A 70 -16.72 -9.50 7.66
CA THR A 70 -16.60 -8.48 8.73
C THR A 70 -15.66 -8.89 9.87
N SER A 71 -15.39 -10.19 10.04
CA SER A 71 -14.45 -10.74 11.02
C SER A 71 -13.00 -10.80 10.51
N VAL A 72 -12.75 -10.48 9.25
CA VAL A 72 -11.40 -10.53 8.67
C VAL A 72 -10.64 -9.28 9.03
N ASP A 73 -9.43 -9.44 9.57
CA ASP A 73 -8.49 -8.33 9.74
C ASP A 73 -7.92 -7.91 8.36
N VAL A 74 -8.55 -6.89 7.77
CA VAL A 74 -8.18 -6.43 6.42
C VAL A 74 -6.93 -5.56 6.40
N VAL A 75 -6.40 -5.14 7.55
CA VAL A 75 -5.06 -4.52 7.63
C VAL A 75 -3.99 -5.57 7.27
N ARG A 76 -4.17 -6.80 7.76
CA ARG A 76 -3.21 -7.89 7.57
C ARG A 76 -3.51 -8.77 6.37
N ALA A 77 -4.68 -8.63 5.77
CA ALA A 77 -5.06 -9.43 4.61
C ALA A 77 -4.16 -9.10 3.41
N PRO A 78 -3.64 -10.12 2.71
CA PRO A 78 -2.87 -9.91 1.49
C PRO A 78 -3.69 -9.17 0.44
N ARG A 79 -3.10 -8.13 -0.15
CA ARG A 79 -3.73 -7.36 -1.23
C ARG A 79 -2.68 -6.79 -2.17
N SER A 80 -3.12 -6.37 -3.35
CA SER A 80 -2.25 -5.70 -4.30
C SER A 80 -1.63 -4.44 -3.67
N SER A 81 -0.32 -4.28 -3.83
CA SER A 81 0.39 -3.08 -3.39
C SER A 81 0.01 -1.84 -4.20
N GLY A 82 -0.51 -2.05 -5.42
CA GLY A 82 -0.77 -0.97 -6.35
C GLY A 82 0.48 -0.09 -6.53
N SER A 83 0.29 1.23 -6.54
CA SER A 83 1.36 2.20 -6.75
C SER A 83 2.20 2.52 -5.51
N VAL A 84 1.92 1.91 -4.34
CA VAL A 84 2.65 2.17 -3.08
C VAL A 84 4.15 1.82 -3.20
N LEU A 85 4.51 0.87 -4.05
CA LEU A 85 5.91 0.49 -4.26
C LEU A 85 6.71 1.45 -5.15
N LYS A 86 6.06 2.32 -5.93
CA LYS A 86 6.77 3.26 -6.85
C LYS A 86 7.72 4.22 -6.12
N PRO A 87 7.33 4.86 -5.00
CA PRO A 87 8.25 5.69 -4.23
C PRO A 87 9.48 4.93 -3.70
N LEU A 88 9.31 3.66 -3.30
CA LEU A 88 10.43 2.83 -2.84
C LEU A 88 11.41 2.51 -3.98
N LEU A 89 10.89 2.19 -5.16
CA LEU A 89 11.72 2.00 -6.36
C LEU A 89 12.49 3.27 -6.70
N TYR A 90 11.81 4.41 -6.68
CA TYR A 90 12.44 5.69 -6.98
C TYR A 90 13.54 6.05 -5.97
N ALA A 91 13.27 5.89 -4.67
CA ALA A 91 14.27 6.10 -3.62
C ALA A 91 15.50 5.22 -3.83
N ALA A 92 15.29 3.92 -4.10
CA ALA A 92 16.39 2.99 -4.37
C ALA A 92 17.20 3.35 -5.62
N MET A 93 16.55 3.87 -6.67
CA MET A 93 17.23 4.34 -7.87
C MET A 93 18.03 5.63 -7.66
N LEU A 94 17.56 6.51 -6.77
CA LEU A 94 18.31 7.71 -6.38
C LEU A 94 19.54 7.31 -5.55
N ASP A 95 19.36 6.41 -4.60
CA ASP A 95 20.40 5.96 -3.67
C ASP A 95 21.57 5.29 -4.39
N ASN A 96 21.30 4.46 -5.40
CA ASN A 96 22.32 3.78 -6.19
C ASN A 96 22.77 4.56 -7.45
N GLY A 97 22.27 5.78 -7.67
CA GLY A 97 22.64 6.64 -8.79
C GLY A 97 22.09 6.22 -10.17
N THR A 98 21.18 5.25 -10.25
CA THR A 98 20.59 4.81 -11.53
C THR A 98 19.52 5.77 -12.05
N ALA A 99 19.02 6.68 -11.20
CA ALA A 99 18.16 7.80 -11.58
C ALA A 99 18.60 9.09 -10.91
N LEU A 100 18.33 10.21 -11.59
CA LEU A 100 18.37 11.56 -11.02
C LEU A 100 16.93 12.13 -11.07
N PRO A 101 16.57 13.09 -10.21
CA PRO A 101 15.22 13.65 -10.19
C PRO A 101 14.72 14.18 -11.54
N THR A 102 15.61 14.76 -12.32
CA THR A 102 15.32 15.34 -13.65
C THR A 102 15.60 14.39 -14.82
N MET A 103 16.10 13.17 -14.55
CA MET A 103 16.32 12.17 -15.60
C MET A 103 15.01 11.83 -16.29
N LEU A 104 15.01 11.85 -17.63
CA LEU A 104 13.82 11.58 -18.43
C LEU A 104 13.60 10.09 -18.60
N PHE A 105 12.35 9.67 -18.35
CA PHE A 105 11.86 8.32 -18.64
C PHE A 105 10.78 8.39 -19.71
N PRO A 106 10.81 7.49 -20.71
CA PRO A 106 9.83 7.51 -21.79
C PRO A 106 8.46 7.02 -21.31
N ASP A 107 7.46 7.85 -21.51
CA ASP A 107 6.03 7.57 -21.31
C ASP A 107 5.35 7.49 -22.66
N VAL A 108 5.56 6.39 -23.36
CA VAL A 108 5.07 6.11 -24.71
C VAL A 108 4.49 4.71 -24.77
N PRO A 109 3.61 4.39 -25.73
CA PRO A 109 3.11 3.03 -25.92
C PRO A 109 4.26 2.02 -25.89
N THR A 110 4.15 1.03 -25.02
CA THR A 110 5.21 0.06 -24.75
C THR A 110 4.60 -1.33 -24.69
N TYR A 111 5.22 -2.27 -25.35
CA TYR A 111 4.77 -3.65 -25.47
C TYR A 111 5.85 -4.59 -24.94
N TYR A 112 5.51 -5.37 -23.93
CA TYR A 112 6.26 -6.53 -23.49
C TYR A 112 5.59 -7.78 -24.04
N LYS A 113 6.26 -8.89 -24.09
CA LYS A 113 5.78 -10.13 -24.69
C LYS A 113 4.34 -10.50 -24.27
N ASP A 114 4.10 -10.45 -22.95
CA ASP A 114 2.80 -10.87 -22.36
C ASP A 114 2.13 -9.74 -21.56
N PHE A 115 2.65 -8.51 -21.65
CA PHE A 115 2.19 -7.41 -20.82
C PHE A 115 2.31 -6.07 -21.56
N THR A 116 1.24 -5.31 -21.55
CA THR A 116 1.19 -3.96 -22.11
C THR A 116 0.81 -2.96 -21.02
N PRO A 117 1.79 -2.27 -20.38
CA PRO A 117 1.50 -1.29 -19.36
C PRO A 117 0.73 -0.10 -19.93
N GLN A 118 -0.27 0.37 -19.19
CA GLN A 118 -1.04 1.56 -19.52
C GLN A 118 -1.10 2.50 -18.33
N ASN A 119 -1.10 3.81 -18.58
CA ASN A 119 -1.42 4.80 -17.58
C ASN A 119 -2.92 4.76 -17.26
N PHE A 120 -3.30 5.28 -16.10
CA PHE A 120 -4.70 5.22 -15.62
C PHE A 120 -5.68 5.92 -16.59
N ASN A 121 -5.26 7.03 -17.17
CA ASN A 121 -6.04 7.82 -18.15
C ASN A 121 -5.86 7.38 -19.60
N HIS A 122 -5.07 6.33 -19.87
CA HIS A 122 -4.70 5.82 -21.20
C HIS A 122 -3.93 6.82 -22.09
N ASP A 123 -3.49 7.94 -21.53
CA ASP A 123 -2.67 8.95 -22.23
C ASP A 123 -1.18 8.73 -22.00
N PHE A 124 -0.37 9.27 -22.93
CA PHE A 124 1.08 9.25 -22.87
C PHE A 124 1.65 10.66 -22.93
N SER A 125 2.67 10.93 -22.15
CA SER A 125 3.29 12.27 -22.02
C SER A 125 4.63 12.41 -22.74
N GLY A 126 5.08 11.39 -23.47
CA GLY A 126 6.35 11.38 -24.20
C GLY A 126 7.55 11.14 -23.28
N ALA A 127 8.30 12.17 -22.92
CA ALA A 127 9.43 12.10 -22.00
C ALA A 127 9.09 12.82 -20.69
N VAL A 128 9.19 12.12 -19.56
CA VAL A 128 8.78 12.64 -18.24
C VAL A 128 9.93 12.54 -17.25
N PRO A 129 10.26 13.63 -16.51
CA PRO A 129 11.26 13.57 -15.44
C PRO A 129 10.89 12.57 -14.35
N ALA A 130 11.88 11.86 -13.79
CA ALA A 130 11.67 10.80 -12.80
C ALA A 130 10.83 11.24 -11.60
N ASN A 131 11.06 12.44 -11.06
CA ASN A 131 10.25 12.99 -9.98
C ASN A 131 8.77 13.14 -10.36
N ARG A 132 8.49 13.57 -11.61
CA ARG A 132 7.12 13.71 -12.12
C ARG A 132 6.46 12.37 -12.44
N VAL A 133 7.24 11.35 -12.80
CA VAL A 133 6.72 9.98 -12.93
C VAL A 133 6.08 9.52 -11.62
N ILE A 134 6.74 9.77 -10.50
CA ILE A 134 6.28 9.36 -9.16
C ILE A 134 5.12 10.24 -8.69
N GLU A 135 5.25 11.55 -8.81
CA GLU A 135 4.20 12.51 -8.42
C GLU A 135 2.86 12.22 -9.12
N ARG A 136 2.90 11.93 -10.42
CA ARG A 136 1.73 11.59 -11.24
C ARG A 136 1.36 10.11 -11.19
N SER A 137 2.17 9.30 -10.51
CA SER A 137 1.99 7.84 -10.43
C SER A 137 1.85 7.15 -11.79
N LEU A 138 2.60 7.57 -12.80
CA LEU A 138 2.55 7.01 -14.14
C LEU A 138 3.00 5.53 -14.13
N ASN A 139 2.28 4.67 -14.84
CA ASN A 139 2.58 3.24 -14.87
C ASN A 139 3.67 2.90 -15.89
N VAL A 140 3.55 3.40 -17.11
CA VAL A 140 4.45 3.04 -18.21
C VAL A 140 5.91 3.38 -17.89
N PRO A 141 6.25 4.62 -17.52
CA PRO A 141 7.63 4.95 -17.16
C PRO A 141 8.07 4.26 -15.85
N SER A 142 7.16 3.95 -14.92
CA SER A 142 7.53 3.20 -13.71
C SER A 142 7.95 1.77 -14.00
N VAL A 143 7.33 1.10 -14.97
CA VAL A 143 7.77 -0.22 -15.44
C VAL A 143 9.18 -0.14 -16.03
N LYS A 144 9.46 0.90 -16.82
CA LYS A 144 10.82 1.13 -17.38
C LYS A 144 11.86 1.47 -16.31
N MET A 145 11.45 2.18 -15.26
CA MET A 145 12.29 2.39 -14.07
C MET A 145 12.64 1.06 -13.40
N LEU A 146 11.65 0.18 -13.24
CA LEU A 146 11.85 -1.15 -12.66
C LEU A 146 12.78 -2.02 -13.52
N ASP A 147 12.62 -2.01 -14.84
CA ASP A 147 13.52 -2.72 -15.77
C ASP A 147 14.95 -2.21 -15.64
N LYS A 148 15.13 -0.88 -15.59
CA LYS A 148 16.45 -0.26 -15.44
C LYS A 148 17.12 -0.57 -14.10
N TYR A 149 16.35 -0.59 -13.00
CA TYR A 149 16.86 -0.93 -11.67
C TYR A 149 17.16 -2.43 -11.54
N GLY A 150 16.40 -3.24 -12.23
CA GLY A 150 16.40 -4.70 -12.15
C GLY A 150 15.33 -5.23 -11.22
N ARG A 151 14.46 -6.06 -11.77
CA ARG A 151 13.32 -6.65 -11.04
C ARG A 151 13.77 -7.46 -9.81
N GLU A 152 14.81 -8.27 -9.95
CA GLU A 152 15.34 -9.10 -8.86
C GLU A 152 15.95 -8.24 -7.73
N ASN A 153 16.66 -7.17 -8.08
CA ASN A 153 17.22 -6.23 -7.11
C ASN A 153 16.11 -5.54 -6.31
N PHE A 154 15.05 -5.12 -6.99
CA PHE A 154 13.92 -4.50 -6.33
C PHE A 154 13.16 -5.49 -5.45
N LEU A 155 12.98 -6.72 -5.89
CA LEU A 155 12.34 -7.77 -5.11
C LEU A 155 13.13 -8.08 -3.83
N ALA A 156 14.46 -8.15 -3.93
CA ALA A 156 15.33 -8.32 -2.76
C ALA A 156 15.20 -7.13 -1.78
N LEU A 157 15.19 -5.90 -2.30
CA LEU A 157 15.00 -4.70 -1.49
C LEU A 157 13.69 -4.72 -0.71
N VAL A 158 12.54 -4.95 -1.38
CA VAL A 158 11.24 -4.92 -0.72
C VAL A 158 11.09 -6.06 0.30
N ARG A 159 11.69 -7.22 0.06
CA ARG A 159 11.77 -8.31 1.05
C ARG A 159 12.57 -7.91 2.29
N ASN A 160 13.71 -7.24 2.10
CA ASN A 160 14.53 -6.72 3.20
C ASN A 160 13.79 -5.63 4.00
N LEU A 161 12.87 -4.89 3.37
CA LEU A 161 11.99 -3.93 4.03
C LEU A 161 10.80 -4.58 4.76
N GLY A 162 10.70 -5.92 4.74
CA GLY A 162 9.67 -6.67 5.47
C GLY A 162 8.42 -7.02 4.67
N PHE A 163 8.39 -6.80 3.35
CA PHE A 163 7.27 -7.22 2.49
C PHE A 163 7.37 -8.73 2.18
N GLY A 164 6.97 -9.56 3.15
CA GLY A 164 7.11 -11.02 3.07
C GLY A 164 6.12 -11.74 2.13
N THR A 165 5.14 -11.04 1.57
CA THR A 165 4.08 -11.63 0.73
C THR A 165 4.22 -11.31 -0.75
N ILE A 166 5.35 -10.72 -1.18
CA ILE A 166 5.65 -10.45 -2.58
C ILE A 166 6.34 -11.68 -3.18
N ASP A 167 5.56 -12.72 -3.45
CA ASP A 167 6.10 -14.02 -3.93
C ASP A 167 5.54 -14.47 -5.27
N ARG A 168 4.73 -13.67 -5.94
CA ARG A 168 4.25 -14.09 -7.25
C ARG A 168 5.35 -13.92 -8.29
N SER A 169 6.01 -15.03 -8.60
CA SER A 169 6.54 -15.27 -9.94
C SER A 169 5.37 -15.16 -10.92
N ALA A 170 5.33 -14.10 -11.69
CA ALA A 170 4.43 -14.01 -12.83
C ALA A 170 4.90 -14.98 -13.90
#